data_d17946458d7990cb4c36547cbf5f9866
#
_entry.id   d17946458d7990cb4c36547cbf5f9866
#
_cell.length_a   1.000
_cell.length_b   1.000
_cell.length_c   1.000
_cell.angle_alpha   90.00
_cell.angle_beta   90.00
_cell.angle_gamma   90.00
#
_symmetry.space_group_name_H-M   'P 1'
#
loop_
_entity.id
_entity.type
_entity.pdbx_description
1 polymer ?
#
loop_
_entity_poly.entity_id
_entity_poly.type
_entity_poly.pdbx_seq_one_letter_code
_entity_poly.pdbx_strand_id
1 'polypeptide(L)'
;MPCVKHAGAPLENATFDEENMESISEFAEQIISCGAHRIVLSGPRGEKRYKKSTFSLVNGQYFIERLTEKQAFHEYCEKNEAAMRICSDFEGYTQVNAWNGEREFTAKLTKKGNLLTGSRACTAAPKAVESQNRKKKYILAEGTVIPPLADMGVMASNGAVHKAMYDKFKQINRFLEFIDEIVKDEAVDGENNDAEKKPMRIIDFGCGKSYLTFIVYYYFTFIRKIPVQMTGVDLKEDVIDFCTKLAEKYGYSNLHFQAGDIADCAADEAIDMVITLHACDTATDYALQKAMKWNAKVIFSVPCCQHEVNRQIQNDILEPVLKYGILKERMAAIITDAVR
;
A
#
# COMPACT_ATOMS: atom_id res chain seq x y z
N MET A 1 36.25 31.94 15.24
CA MET A 1 35.14 32.86 15.60
C MET A 1 33.89 32.31 14.97
N PRO A 2 32.91 31.75 15.71
CA PRO A 2 31.65 31.30 15.15
C PRO A 2 30.65 32.46 15.09
N CYS A 3 29.98 32.55 13.97
CA CYS A 3 28.95 33.53 13.67
C CYS A 3 27.67 33.23 14.46
N VAL A 4 27.35 34.09 15.42
CA VAL A 4 26.11 34.05 16.19
C VAL A 4 24.97 34.48 15.28
N LYS A 5 24.09 33.57 14.90
CA LYS A 5 22.80 33.90 14.27
C LYS A 5 21.87 34.45 15.35
N HIS A 6 21.51 35.72 15.25
CA HIS A 6 20.46 36.30 16.07
C HIS A 6 19.14 35.54 15.88
N ALA A 7 18.67 34.91 16.93
CA ALA A 7 17.32 34.45 17.08
C ALA A 7 16.40 35.67 17.08
N GLY A 8 15.48 35.74 16.13
CA GLY A 8 14.44 36.77 16.09
C GLY A 8 13.58 36.69 17.34
N ALA A 9 13.31 37.83 17.96
CA ALA A 9 12.48 37.96 19.13
C ALA A 9 11.08 37.36 18.90
N PRO A 10 10.44 36.74 19.93
CA PRO A 10 9.08 36.24 19.82
C PRO A 10 8.14 37.41 19.55
N LEU A 11 7.20 37.21 18.63
CA LEU A 11 6.13 38.16 18.30
C LEU A 11 5.25 38.30 19.55
N GLU A 12 5.45 39.39 20.31
CA GLU A 12 4.56 39.79 21.39
C GLU A 12 3.14 40.00 20.87
N ASN A 13 2.18 39.46 21.57
CA ASN A 13 0.74 39.54 21.53
C ASN A 13 0.14 40.76 20.81
N ALA A 14 -0.04 40.68 19.48
CA ALA A 14 -1.05 41.51 18.83
C ALA A 14 -2.40 40.87 19.24
N THR A 15 -3.17 41.55 20.05
CA THR A 15 -4.57 41.21 20.38
C THR A 15 -5.33 41.12 19.08
N PHE A 16 -6.07 40.03 18.94
CA PHE A 16 -6.99 39.83 17.82
C PHE A 16 -8.19 40.73 18.14
N ASP A 17 -8.33 41.87 17.46
CA ASP A 17 -9.34 42.87 17.74
C ASP A 17 -10.69 42.47 17.12
N GLU A 18 -11.77 43.17 17.57
CA GLU A 18 -13.14 42.89 17.11
C GLU A 18 -13.27 43.08 15.58
N GLU A 19 -12.56 44.03 14.99
CA GLU A 19 -12.58 44.31 13.56
C GLU A 19 -11.99 43.14 12.73
N ASN A 20 -10.95 42.52 13.21
CA ASN A 20 -10.39 41.30 12.57
C ASN A 20 -11.33 40.08 12.75
N MET A 21 -12.05 39.98 13.86
CA MET A 21 -13.04 38.91 14.06
C MET A 21 -14.20 39.05 13.08
N GLU A 22 -14.71 40.24 12.86
CA GLU A 22 -15.78 40.51 11.86
C GLU A 22 -15.26 40.18 10.45
N SER A 23 -14.07 40.68 10.08
CA SER A 23 -13.48 40.45 8.77
C SER A 23 -13.19 38.96 8.48
N ILE A 24 -12.76 38.15 9.46
CA ILE A 24 -12.56 36.71 9.28
C ILE A 24 -13.88 35.95 9.23
N SER A 25 -14.90 36.40 9.93
CA SER A 25 -16.24 35.83 9.86
C SER A 25 -16.83 35.99 8.46
N GLU A 26 -16.80 37.21 7.91
CA GLU A 26 -17.24 37.47 6.55
C GLU A 26 -16.47 36.65 5.52
N PHE A 27 -15.16 36.54 5.68
CA PHE A 27 -14.32 35.71 4.81
C PHE A 27 -14.67 34.23 4.92
N ALA A 28 -14.89 33.69 6.13
CA ALA A 28 -15.26 32.30 6.36
C ALA A 28 -16.63 31.97 5.73
N GLU A 29 -17.64 32.85 5.90
CA GLU A 29 -18.94 32.71 5.24
C GLU A 29 -18.83 32.75 3.72
N GLN A 30 -18.02 33.65 3.18
CA GLN A 30 -17.76 33.77 1.75
C GLN A 30 -17.17 32.48 1.17
N ILE A 31 -16.12 31.92 1.77
CA ILE A 31 -15.50 30.70 1.24
C ILE A 31 -16.41 29.47 1.33
N ILE A 32 -17.23 29.37 2.39
CA ILE A 32 -18.22 28.31 2.55
C ILE A 32 -19.35 28.44 1.51
N SER A 33 -19.88 29.66 1.29
CA SER A 33 -20.91 29.93 0.27
C SER A 33 -20.39 29.70 -1.15
N CYS A 34 -19.12 30.01 -1.44
CA CYS A 34 -18.47 29.72 -2.70
C CYS A 34 -18.12 28.23 -2.91
N GLY A 35 -18.49 27.35 -1.96
CA GLY A 35 -18.29 25.91 -2.09
C GLY A 35 -16.85 25.45 -1.89
N ALA A 36 -16.08 26.11 -1.03
CA ALA A 36 -14.73 25.66 -0.72
C ALA A 36 -14.74 24.19 -0.24
N HIS A 37 -14.07 23.33 -0.98
CA HIS A 37 -13.96 21.92 -0.65
C HIS A 37 -12.74 21.58 0.21
N ARG A 38 -11.78 22.48 0.26
CA ARG A 38 -10.59 22.36 1.11
C ARG A 38 -10.20 23.72 1.69
N ILE A 39 -9.99 23.76 3.01
CA ILE A 39 -9.59 24.97 3.74
C ILE A 39 -8.44 24.58 4.66
N VAL A 40 -7.38 25.38 4.69
CA VAL A 40 -6.16 25.11 5.46
C VAL A 40 -5.82 26.34 6.29
N LEU A 41 -5.80 26.18 7.61
CA LEU A 41 -5.29 27.18 8.55
C LEU A 41 -3.85 26.84 8.90
N SER A 42 -2.95 27.81 8.80
CA SER A 42 -1.50 27.64 8.97
C SER A 42 -0.85 28.89 9.58
N GLY A 43 0.44 28.78 9.95
CA GLY A 43 1.14 29.85 10.66
C GLY A 43 0.65 29.98 12.10
N PRO A 44 0.93 29.01 12.98
CA PRO A 44 0.46 29.02 14.36
C PRO A 44 0.99 30.24 15.12
N ARG A 45 0.14 30.81 16.02
CA ARG A 45 0.43 31.95 16.91
C ARG A 45 0.48 31.49 18.35
N GLY A 46 1.43 32.05 19.11
CA GLY A 46 1.59 31.71 20.53
C GLY A 46 1.84 30.24 20.80
N GLU A 47 1.59 29.82 22.04
CA GLU A 47 1.71 28.40 22.44
C GLU A 47 0.48 27.59 22.00
N LYS A 48 0.27 27.44 20.68
CA LYS A 48 -0.87 26.67 20.19
C LYS A 48 -0.52 25.20 20.07
N ARG A 49 -1.50 24.36 20.47
CA ARG A 49 -1.41 22.89 20.42
C ARG A 49 -1.26 22.35 19.01
N TYR A 50 -1.85 23.02 18.00
CA TYR A 50 -1.91 22.54 16.64
C TYR A 50 -1.08 23.39 15.71
N LYS A 51 -0.23 22.73 14.90
CA LYS A 51 0.59 23.38 13.86
C LYS A 51 -0.22 23.77 12.62
N LYS A 52 -1.29 23.01 12.36
CA LYS A 52 -2.11 23.14 11.17
C LYS A 52 -3.49 22.58 11.42
N SER A 53 -4.52 23.23 10.88
CA SER A 53 -5.88 22.69 10.79
C SER A 53 -6.29 22.62 9.32
N THR A 54 -6.88 21.50 8.90
CA THR A 54 -7.35 21.30 7.53
C THR A 54 -8.82 20.88 7.57
N PHE A 55 -9.67 21.60 6.84
CA PHE A 55 -11.07 21.28 6.64
C PHE A 55 -11.22 20.73 5.22
N SER A 56 -11.76 19.54 5.07
CA SER A 56 -12.01 18.88 3.79
C SER A 56 -13.49 18.51 3.68
N LEU A 57 -14.15 18.96 2.62
CA LEU A 57 -15.56 18.63 2.39
C LEU A 57 -15.66 17.17 1.92
N VAL A 58 -16.35 16.35 2.70
CA VAL A 58 -16.54 14.91 2.47
C VAL A 58 -18.00 14.56 2.74
N ASN A 59 -18.71 14.02 1.75
CA ASN A 59 -20.13 13.62 1.87
C ASN A 59 -21.05 14.71 2.44
N GLY A 60 -20.80 15.97 2.13
CA GLY A 60 -21.63 17.10 2.56
C GLY A 60 -21.27 17.71 3.92
N GLN A 61 -20.37 17.12 4.68
CA GLN A 61 -19.83 17.62 5.94
C GLN A 61 -18.36 17.98 5.80
N TYR A 62 -17.84 18.85 6.67
CA TYR A 62 -16.39 19.09 6.75
C TYR A 62 -15.74 18.14 7.72
N PHE A 63 -14.76 17.39 7.21
CA PHE A 63 -13.79 16.65 8.00
C PHE A 63 -12.66 17.60 8.40
N ILE A 64 -12.45 17.76 9.70
CA ILE A 64 -11.43 18.63 10.28
C ILE A 64 -10.28 17.76 10.79
N GLU A 65 -9.09 17.99 10.26
CA GLU A 65 -7.86 17.38 10.73
C GLU A 65 -6.98 18.45 11.38
N ARG A 66 -6.62 18.27 12.65
CA ARG A 66 -5.72 19.15 13.39
C ARG A 66 -4.44 18.41 13.73
N LEU A 67 -3.32 18.93 13.24
CA LEU A 67 -2.00 18.32 13.40
C LEU A 67 -1.21 18.97 14.53
N THR A 68 -0.67 18.15 15.44
CA THR A 68 0.40 18.50 16.37
C THR A 68 1.74 18.04 15.80
N GLU A 69 2.83 18.10 16.59
CA GLU A 69 4.13 17.51 16.19
C GLU A 69 4.09 15.98 16.05
N LYS A 70 3.24 15.31 16.84
CA LYS A 70 3.26 13.85 16.99
C LYS A 70 1.93 13.17 16.70
N GLN A 71 0.84 13.92 16.63
CA GLN A 71 -0.51 13.35 16.55
C GLN A 71 -1.42 14.15 15.61
N ALA A 72 -2.40 13.48 15.02
CA ALA A 72 -3.51 14.07 14.29
C ALA A 72 -4.81 13.89 15.10
N PHE A 73 -5.63 14.93 15.18
CA PHE A 73 -6.96 14.91 15.79
C PHE A 73 -8.00 15.13 14.71
N HIS A 74 -9.06 14.33 14.73
CA HIS A 74 -10.09 14.32 13.72
C HIS A 74 -11.46 14.66 14.31
N GLU A 75 -12.21 15.47 13.59
CA GLU A 75 -13.56 15.89 13.96
C GLU A 75 -14.38 16.09 12.68
N TYR A 76 -15.70 15.98 12.77
CA TYR A 76 -16.61 16.36 11.69
C TYR A 76 -17.47 17.54 12.15
N CYS A 77 -17.79 18.45 11.23
CA CYS A 77 -18.79 19.48 11.47
C CYS A 77 -19.73 19.63 10.27
N GLU A 78 -20.94 20.04 10.54
CA GLU A 78 -21.91 20.34 9.51
C GLU A 78 -21.48 21.59 8.71
N LYS A 79 -21.92 21.67 7.46
CA LYS A 79 -21.54 22.78 6.56
C LYS A 79 -21.96 24.15 7.11
N ASN A 80 -23.11 24.24 7.81
CA ASN A 80 -23.61 25.45 8.43
C ASN A 80 -22.79 25.90 9.65
N GLU A 81 -22.05 25.00 10.30
CA GLU A 81 -21.21 25.30 11.46
C GLU A 81 -19.77 25.63 11.07
N ALA A 82 -19.39 25.33 9.81
CA ALA A 82 -18.00 25.39 9.38
C ALA A 82 -17.42 26.81 9.46
N ALA A 83 -18.17 27.85 9.11
CA ALA A 83 -17.71 29.24 9.20
C ALA A 83 -17.35 29.62 10.64
N MET A 84 -18.20 29.31 11.62
CA MET A 84 -17.96 29.56 13.04
C MET A 84 -16.71 28.77 13.53
N ARG A 85 -16.54 27.52 13.09
CA ARG A 85 -15.36 26.70 13.45
C ARG A 85 -14.07 27.27 12.86
N ILE A 86 -14.12 27.76 11.62
CA ILE A 86 -12.96 28.43 10.99
C ILE A 86 -12.57 29.67 11.78
N CYS A 87 -13.51 30.51 12.17
CA CYS A 87 -13.28 31.71 12.98
C CYS A 87 -12.62 31.35 14.32
N SER A 88 -13.20 30.42 15.06
CA SER A 88 -12.67 29.95 16.35
C SER A 88 -11.26 29.37 16.23
N ASP A 89 -11.01 28.54 15.22
CA ASP A 89 -9.68 27.97 14.99
C ASP A 89 -8.67 29.06 14.56
N PHE A 90 -9.11 30.07 13.76
CA PHE A 90 -8.22 31.09 13.20
C PHE A 90 -7.56 31.97 14.26
N GLU A 91 -8.14 32.18 15.43
CA GLU A 91 -7.48 32.85 16.55
C GLU A 91 -6.06 32.30 16.83
N GLY A 92 -5.84 31.04 16.50
CA GLY A 92 -4.57 30.34 16.67
C GLY A 92 -3.64 30.35 15.48
N TYR A 93 -4.03 31.02 14.39
CA TYR A 93 -3.28 31.01 13.14
C TYR A 93 -3.13 32.40 12.54
N THR A 94 -2.22 32.51 11.55
CA THR A 94 -1.99 33.77 10.84
C THR A 94 -2.43 33.72 9.37
N GLN A 95 -2.83 32.54 8.88
CA GLN A 95 -3.17 32.38 7.47
C GLN A 95 -4.25 31.33 7.26
N VAL A 96 -5.21 31.64 6.37
CA VAL A 96 -6.18 30.70 5.79
C VAL A 96 -5.99 30.66 4.29
N ASN A 97 -5.96 29.45 3.73
CA ASN A 97 -6.06 29.22 2.29
C ASN A 97 -7.26 28.30 2.05
N ALA A 98 -8.12 28.63 1.09
CA ALA A 98 -9.29 27.85 0.72
C ALA A 98 -9.39 27.66 -0.78
N TRP A 99 -9.92 26.53 -1.24
CA TRP A 99 -10.08 26.18 -2.65
C TRP A 99 -11.46 25.60 -2.93
N ASN A 100 -12.07 26.05 -4.01
CA ASN A 100 -13.34 25.51 -4.51
C ASN A 100 -13.21 24.78 -5.88
N GLY A 101 -11.98 24.53 -6.34
CA GLY A 101 -11.70 23.91 -7.64
C GLY A 101 -11.35 24.91 -8.75
N GLU A 102 -11.93 26.11 -8.72
CA GLU A 102 -11.72 27.17 -9.72
C GLU A 102 -10.85 28.31 -9.18
N ARG A 103 -11.01 28.61 -7.90
CA ARG A 103 -10.37 29.73 -7.24
C ARG A 103 -9.69 29.31 -5.95
N GLU A 104 -8.61 30.04 -5.65
CA GLU A 104 -7.97 30.05 -4.34
C GLU A 104 -8.36 31.36 -3.62
N PHE A 105 -8.80 31.23 -2.38
CA PHE A 105 -9.08 32.34 -1.47
C PHE A 105 -8.03 32.33 -0.37
N THR A 106 -7.57 33.51 0.01
CA THR A 106 -6.55 33.67 1.04
C THR A 106 -6.94 34.73 2.04
N ALA A 107 -6.73 34.47 3.32
CA ALA A 107 -6.76 35.49 4.35
C ALA A 107 -5.46 35.40 5.15
N LYS A 108 -4.78 36.52 5.36
CA LYS A 108 -3.49 36.57 6.05
C LYS A 108 -3.43 37.72 7.01
N LEU A 109 -3.10 37.44 8.26
CA LEU A 109 -2.86 38.43 9.29
C LEU A 109 -1.42 39.00 9.12
N THR A 110 -1.33 40.30 8.97
CA THR A 110 -0.03 41.00 8.86
C THR A 110 0.64 41.11 10.24
N LYS A 111 1.94 41.46 10.25
CA LYS A 111 2.66 41.75 11.51
C LYS A 111 2.10 42.94 12.28
N LYS A 112 1.36 43.85 11.59
CA LYS A 112 0.72 45.01 12.18
C LYS A 112 -0.69 44.74 12.73
N GLY A 113 -1.16 43.48 12.63
CA GLY A 113 -2.48 43.05 13.10
C GLY A 113 -3.59 43.15 12.07
N ASN A 114 -3.39 43.67 10.87
CA ASN A 114 -4.43 43.86 9.85
C ASN A 114 -4.65 42.56 9.07
N LEU A 115 -5.89 42.14 8.86
CA LEU A 115 -6.27 41.02 8.03
C LEU A 115 -6.32 41.46 6.54
N LEU A 116 -5.58 40.78 5.70
CA LEU A 116 -5.60 40.95 4.24
C LEU A 116 -6.29 39.76 3.61
N THR A 117 -7.34 39.99 2.85
CA THR A 117 -8.07 38.94 2.11
C THR A 117 -7.83 39.11 0.61
N GLY A 118 -7.89 37.98 -0.13
CA GLY A 118 -7.73 37.99 -1.57
C GLY A 118 -8.24 36.73 -2.23
N SER A 119 -8.49 36.78 -3.53
CA SER A 119 -8.83 35.58 -4.31
C SER A 119 -8.19 35.66 -5.69
N ARG A 120 -7.79 34.50 -6.22
CA ARG A 120 -7.23 34.34 -7.56
C ARG A 120 -7.76 33.09 -8.24
N ALA A 121 -7.75 33.10 -9.58
CA ALA A 121 -8.02 31.85 -10.33
C ALA A 121 -6.93 30.81 -10.01
N CYS A 122 -7.32 29.56 -9.83
CA CYS A 122 -6.43 28.47 -9.50
C CYS A 122 -6.56 27.34 -10.51
N THR A 123 -5.52 27.07 -11.30
CA THR A 123 -5.46 25.97 -12.28
C THR A 123 -4.99 24.66 -11.67
N ALA A 124 -4.43 24.69 -10.47
CA ALA A 124 -3.85 23.55 -9.75
C ALA A 124 -4.43 23.40 -8.33
N ALA A 125 -5.74 23.58 -8.20
CA ALA A 125 -6.41 23.38 -6.90
C ALA A 125 -6.19 21.95 -6.37
N PRO A 126 -5.98 21.78 -5.06
CA PRO A 126 -5.95 20.44 -4.46
C PRO A 126 -7.25 19.70 -4.79
N LYS A 127 -7.15 18.46 -5.26
CA LYS A 127 -8.34 17.65 -5.57
C LYS A 127 -9.22 17.50 -4.33
N ALA A 128 -10.53 17.57 -4.53
CA ALA A 128 -11.49 17.27 -3.47
C ALA A 128 -11.23 15.85 -2.92
N VAL A 129 -11.31 15.69 -1.62
CA VAL A 129 -11.17 14.38 -0.98
C VAL A 129 -12.50 13.66 -1.11
N GLU A 130 -12.62 12.73 -2.04
CA GLU A 130 -13.87 12.01 -2.32
C GLU A 130 -14.34 11.12 -1.17
N SER A 131 -13.44 10.55 -0.41
CA SER A 131 -13.71 9.90 0.90
C SER A 131 -12.40 9.56 1.60
N GLN A 132 -12.41 9.51 2.94
CA GLN A 132 -11.25 8.99 3.70
C GLN A 132 -11.13 7.48 3.65
N ASN A 133 -12.24 6.77 3.49
CA ASN A 133 -12.25 5.35 3.19
C ASN A 133 -12.12 5.14 1.68
N ARG A 134 -10.90 5.31 1.16
CA ARG A 134 -10.59 4.80 -0.17
C ARG A 134 -10.85 3.30 -0.14
N LYS A 135 -11.94 2.84 -0.75
CA LYS A 135 -12.09 1.41 -1.06
C LYS A 135 -10.86 1.03 -1.88
N LYS A 136 -10.03 0.16 -1.33
CA LYS A 136 -8.87 -0.35 -2.05
C LYS A 136 -9.39 -0.97 -3.35
N LYS A 137 -8.91 -0.50 -4.49
CA LYS A 137 -9.21 -1.13 -5.78
C LYS A 137 -8.31 -2.36 -5.87
N TYR A 138 -8.86 -3.51 -5.52
CA TYR A 138 -8.18 -4.78 -5.68
C TYR A 138 -8.12 -5.17 -7.16
N ILE A 139 -7.06 -5.86 -7.58
CA ILE A 139 -6.95 -6.47 -8.92
C ILE A 139 -8.05 -7.51 -9.09
N LEU A 140 -8.26 -8.34 -8.05
CA LEU A 140 -9.41 -9.22 -7.94
C LEU A 140 -10.49 -8.49 -7.14
N ALA A 141 -11.52 -7.99 -7.82
CA ALA A 141 -12.61 -7.29 -7.15
C ALA A 141 -13.49 -8.29 -6.36
N GLU A 142 -13.95 -7.88 -5.19
CA GLU A 142 -15.00 -8.62 -4.47
C GLU A 142 -16.25 -8.75 -5.34
N GLY A 143 -16.89 -9.91 -5.31
CA GLY A 143 -18.04 -10.23 -6.19
C GLY A 143 -17.63 -10.83 -7.52
N THR A 144 -16.33 -10.85 -7.89
CA THR A 144 -15.86 -11.59 -9.06
C THR A 144 -15.70 -13.05 -8.72
N VAL A 145 -16.43 -13.92 -9.39
CA VAL A 145 -16.32 -15.37 -9.19
C VAL A 145 -15.03 -15.88 -9.82
N ILE A 146 -14.17 -16.46 -8.97
CA ILE A 146 -12.96 -17.16 -9.40
C ILE A 146 -13.13 -18.62 -9.01
N PRO A 147 -13.53 -19.48 -9.97
CA PRO A 147 -14.01 -20.82 -9.65
C PRO A 147 -13.07 -21.66 -8.79
N PRO A 148 -11.73 -21.72 -9.03
CA PRO A 148 -10.84 -22.47 -8.16
C PRO A 148 -10.85 -21.97 -6.70
N LEU A 149 -10.99 -20.67 -6.46
CA LEU A 149 -11.04 -20.13 -5.11
C LEU A 149 -12.35 -20.47 -4.37
N ALA A 150 -13.43 -20.64 -5.12
CA ALA A 150 -14.70 -21.11 -4.54
C ALA A 150 -14.57 -22.56 -4.05
N ASP A 151 -14.03 -23.46 -4.86
CA ASP A 151 -13.78 -24.86 -4.47
C ASP A 151 -12.77 -24.98 -3.32
N MET A 152 -11.81 -24.08 -3.25
CA MET A 152 -10.83 -24.03 -2.15
C MET A 152 -11.36 -23.35 -0.87
N GLY A 153 -12.64 -22.91 -0.86
CA GLY A 153 -13.29 -22.32 0.31
C GLY A 153 -12.83 -20.91 0.65
N VAL A 154 -12.24 -20.19 -0.29
CA VAL A 154 -11.85 -18.76 -0.12
C VAL A 154 -13.05 -17.85 -0.31
N MET A 155 -13.91 -18.17 -1.26
CA MET A 155 -15.11 -17.40 -1.60
C MET A 155 -16.31 -18.33 -1.83
N ALA A 156 -17.49 -17.75 -1.76
CA ALA A 156 -18.74 -18.43 -2.12
C ALA A 156 -18.91 -18.45 -3.65
N SER A 157 -19.83 -19.26 -4.16
CA SER A 157 -20.14 -19.40 -5.57
C SER A 157 -20.64 -18.11 -6.25
N ASN A 158 -21.09 -17.13 -5.46
CA ASN A 158 -21.48 -15.78 -5.94
C ASN A 158 -20.33 -14.77 -5.91
N GLY A 159 -19.09 -15.17 -5.62
CA GLY A 159 -17.92 -14.32 -5.54
C GLY A 159 -17.73 -13.56 -4.20
N ALA A 160 -18.62 -13.77 -3.23
CA ALA A 160 -18.45 -13.17 -1.90
C ALA A 160 -17.31 -13.87 -1.14
N VAL A 161 -16.33 -13.11 -0.65
CA VAL A 161 -15.21 -13.66 0.10
C VAL A 161 -15.67 -14.08 1.51
N HIS A 162 -15.33 -15.29 1.92
CA HIS A 162 -15.63 -15.77 3.28
C HIS A 162 -14.86 -14.93 4.32
N LYS A 163 -15.56 -14.49 5.38
CA LYS A 163 -15.00 -13.62 6.41
C LYS A 163 -13.69 -14.16 7.01
N ALA A 164 -13.62 -15.47 7.25
CA ALA A 164 -12.42 -16.14 7.77
C ALA A 164 -11.24 -16.14 6.77
N MET A 165 -11.50 -16.00 5.48
CA MET A 165 -10.50 -16.01 4.41
C MET A 165 -10.16 -14.59 3.88
N TYR A 166 -10.75 -13.55 4.48
CA TYR A 166 -10.60 -12.18 3.98
C TYR A 166 -9.15 -11.69 4.03
N ASP A 167 -8.40 -12.04 5.07
CA ASP A 167 -6.98 -11.68 5.16
C ASP A 167 -6.15 -12.44 4.11
N LYS A 168 -6.48 -13.69 3.81
CA LYS A 168 -5.86 -14.45 2.71
C LYS A 168 -6.14 -13.81 1.37
N PHE A 169 -7.38 -13.39 1.13
CA PHE A 169 -7.77 -12.68 -0.09
C PHE A 169 -7.00 -11.35 -0.27
N LYS A 170 -6.80 -10.59 0.81
CA LYS A 170 -5.96 -9.38 0.79
C LYS A 170 -4.50 -9.69 0.45
N GLN A 171 -3.93 -10.75 1.05
CA GLN A 171 -2.55 -11.17 0.76
C GLN A 171 -2.38 -11.54 -0.71
N ILE A 172 -3.33 -12.29 -1.27
CA ILE A 172 -3.36 -12.65 -2.69
C ILE A 172 -3.38 -11.39 -3.57
N ASN A 173 -4.29 -10.46 -3.30
CA ASN A 173 -4.35 -9.20 -4.05
C ASN A 173 -3.06 -8.39 -3.94
N ARG A 174 -2.45 -8.34 -2.75
CA ARG A 174 -1.18 -7.64 -2.57
C ARG A 174 -0.05 -8.26 -3.39
N PHE A 175 -0.01 -9.58 -3.46
CA PHE A 175 0.98 -10.27 -4.29
C PHE A 175 0.76 -9.98 -5.78
N LEU A 176 -0.49 -9.99 -6.24
CA LEU A 176 -0.81 -9.62 -7.62
C LEU A 176 -0.45 -8.16 -7.94
N GLU A 177 -0.54 -7.23 -6.99
CA GLU A 177 -0.07 -5.85 -7.17
C GLU A 177 1.42 -5.81 -7.55
N PHE A 178 2.28 -6.60 -6.88
CA PHE A 178 3.70 -6.70 -7.22
C PHE A 178 3.95 -7.29 -8.60
N ILE A 179 3.22 -8.36 -8.95
CA ILE A 179 3.32 -8.94 -10.30
C ILE A 179 2.87 -7.92 -11.35
N ASP A 180 1.78 -7.20 -11.10
CA ASP A 180 1.20 -6.23 -12.03
C ASP A 180 2.14 -5.04 -12.29
N GLU A 181 2.89 -4.60 -11.28
CA GLU A 181 3.93 -3.57 -11.43
C GLU A 181 5.02 -4.02 -12.42
N ILE A 182 5.58 -5.22 -12.23
CA ILE A 182 6.64 -5.76 -13.09
C ILE A 182 6.14 -5.98 -14.52
N VAL A 183 4.94 -6.55 -14.68
CA VAL A 183 4.36 -6.82 -16.01
C VAL A 183 4.07 -5.53 -16.78
N LYS A 184 3.74 -4.44 -16.09
CA LYS A 184 3.54 -3.12 -16.73
C LYS A 184 4.85 -2.53 -17.22
N ASP A 185 5.92 -2.65 -16.45
CA ASP A 185 7.23 -2.12 -16.81
C ASP A 185 7.79 -2.87 -18.04
N GLU A 186 7.62 -4.20 -18.10
CA GLU A 186 8.04 -4.98 -19.28
C GLU A 186 7.17 -4.70 -20.52
N ALA A 187 5.89 -4.32 -20.35
CA ALA A 187 5.02 -3.97 -21.46
C ALA A 187 5.36 -2.63 -22.11
N VAL A 188 6.05 -1.74 -21.39
CA VAL A 188 6.53 -0.44 -21.91
C VAL A 188 7.69 -0.63 -22.90
N ASP A 189 8.51 -1.67 -22.70
CA ASP A 189 9.67 -1.98 -23.58
C ASP A 189 9.27 -2.81 -24.82
N GLY A 190 8.02 -3.24 -24.93
CA GLY A 190 7.51 -4.19 -25.95
C GLY A 190 6.47 -3.63 -26.91
N GLU A 191 6.58 -2.39 -27.40
CA GLU A 191 5.81 -1.95 -28.57
C GLU A 191 6.37 -2.62 -29.83
N ASN A 192 5.50 -3.42 -30.44
CA ASN A 192 5.57 -4.06 -31.76
C ASN A 192 6.10 -5.49 -31.83
N ASN A 193 5.15 -6.44 -31.89
CA ASN A 193 4.95 -7.35 -33.04
C ASN A 193 3.93 -8.43 -32.72
N ASP A 194 2.94 -8.59 -33.59
CA ASP A 194 1.98 -9.70 -33.71
C ASP A 194 2.64 -11.01 -34.16
N ALA A 195 3.87 -11.29 -33.75
CA ALA A 195 4.45 -12.60 -33.85
C ALA A 195 3.98 -13.42 -32.64
N GLU A 196 3.62 -14.69 -32.84
CA GLU A 196 3.21 -15.64 -31.81
C GLU A 196 4.04 -15.49 -30.53
N LYS A 197 3.51 -14.76 -29.54
CA LYS A 197 4.20 -14.57 -28.25
C LYS A 197 4.36 -15.94 -27.59
N LYS A 198 5.58 -16.40 -27.41
CA LYS A 198 5.86 -17.61 -26.63
C LYS A 198 5.22 -17.45 -25.24
N PRO A 199 4.60 -18.50 -24.70
CA PRO A 199 4.01 -18.43 -23.38
C PRO A 199 5.09 -18.12 -22.32
N MET A 200 4.77 -17.22 -21.40
CA MET A 200 5.62 -16.96 -20.23
C MET A 200 5.67 -18.21 -19.35
N ARG A 201 6.87 -18.65 -18.97
CA ARG A 201 7.08 -19.86 -18.18
C ARG A 201 7.29 -19.50 -16.73
N ILE A 202 6.43 -20.03 -15.87
CA ILE A 202 6.41 -19.73 -14.43
C ILE A 202 6.54 -21.04 -13.65
N ILE A 203 7.40 -21.06 -12.64
CA ILE A 203 7.46 -22.15 -11.65
C ILE A 203 7.16 -21.58 -10.26
N ASP A 204 6.27 -22.27 -9.54
CA ASP A 204 5.92 -21.98 -8.15
C ASP A 204 6.39 -23.13 -7.25
N PHE A 205 7.46 -22.90 -6.50
CA PHE A 205 8.06 -23.86 -5.59
C PHE A 205 7.41 -23.83 -4.20
N GLY A 206 7.08 -25.00 -3.67
CA GLY A 206 6.37 -25.12 -2.41
C GLY A 206 4.94 -24.61 -2.53
N CYS A 207 4.27 -24.93 -3.63
CA CYS A 207 2.96 -24.36 -3.97
C CYS A 207 1.86 -24.74 -2.95
N GLY A 208 2.02 -25.80 -2.16
CA GLY A 208 1.07 -26.24 -1.15
C GLY A 208 -0.34 -26.41 -1.72
N LYS A 209 -1.36 -25.88 -1.04
CA LYS A 209 -2.75 -25.88 -1.51
C LYS A 209 -2.97 -24.99 -2.76
N SER A 210 -1.93 -24.38 -3.28
CA SER A 210 -1.87 -23.68 -4.57
C SER A 210 -2.86 -22.52 -4.78
N TYR A 211 -3.41 -21.95 -3.70
CA TYR A 211 -4.27 -20.76 -3.84
C TYR A 211 -3.63 -19.71 -4.74
N LEU A 212 -2.34 -19.45 -4.50
CA LEU A 212 -1.61 -18.42 -5.21
C LEU A 212 -1.30 -18.85 -6.65
N THR A 213 -0.88 -20.10 -6.85
CA THR A 213 -0.60 -20.68 -8.17
C THR A 213 -1.81 -20.54 -9.10
N PHE A 214 -3.01 -20.93 -8.62
CA PHE A 214 -4.25 -20.76 -9.38
C PHE A 214 -4.58 -19.32 -9.69
N ILE A 215 -4.33 -18.42 -8.75
CA ILE A 215 -4.61 -17.00 -8.92
C ILE A 215 -3.64 -16.32 -9.88
N VAL A 216 -2.35 -16.64 -9.81
CA VAL A 216 -1.35 -16.13 -10.75
C VAL A 216 -1.67 -16.60 -12.16
N TYR A 217 -2.01 -17.89 -12.33
CA TYR A 217 -2.45 -18.41 -13.62
C TYR A 217 -3.70 -17.68 -14.13
N TYR A 218 -4.73 -17.51 -13.27
CA TYR A 218 -5.95 -16.78 -13.60
C TYR A 218 -5.66 -15.34 -14.00
N TYR A 219 -4.80 -14.65 -13.24
CA TYR A 219 -4.42 -13.28 -13.52
C TYR A 219 -3.79 -13.13 -14.91
N PHE A 220 -2.79 -13.94 -15.24
CA PHE A 220 -2.15 -13.86 -16.55
C PHE A 220 -3.10 -14.23 -17.68
N THR A 221 -3.82 -15.35 -17.54
CA THR A 221 -4.65 -15.91 -18.61
C THR A 221 -5.92 -15.10 -18.84
N PHE A 222 -6.65 -14.73 -17.77
CA PHE A 222 -7.99 -14.15 -17.92
C PHE A 222 -8.04 -12.64 -17.73
N ILE A 223 -7.17 -12.08 -16.89
CA ILE A 223 -7.15 -10.62 -16.62
C ILE A 223 -6.22 -9.92 -17.60
N ARG A 224 -4.96 -10.38 -17.70
CA ARG A 224 -3.95 -9.75 -18.56
C ARG A 224 -3.94 -10.29 -19.99
N LYS A 225 -4.55 -11.46 -20.22
CA LYS A 225 -4.59 -12.16 -21.53
C LYS A 225 -3.17 -12.42 -22.08
N ILE A 226 -2.25 -12.75 -21.21
CA ILE A 226 -0.88 -13.13 -21.54
C ILE A 226 -0.81 -14.66 -21.55
N PRO A 227 -0.33 -15.30 -22.63
CA PRO A 227 -0.13 -16.73 -22.64
C PRO A 227 0.88 -17.15 -21.57
N VAL A 228 0.52 -18.13 -20.76
CA VAL A 228 1.37 -18.63 -19.67
C VAL A 228 1.38 -20.14 -19.63
N GLN A 229 2.53 -20.71 -19.34
CA GLN A 229 2.72 -22.11 -18.95
C GLN A 229 3.25 -22.10 -17.50
N MET A 230 2.50 -22.67 -16.57
CA MET A 230 2.84 -22.60 -15.16
C MET A 230 2.91 -23.99 -14.54
N THR A 231 3.94 -24.22 -13.71
CA THR A 231 4.12 -25.47 -12.97
C THR A 231 4.23 -25.19 -11.48
N GLY A 232 3.34 -25.78 -10.70
CA GLY A 232 3.42 -25.83 -9.24
C GLY A 232 4.17 -27.08 -8.79
N VAL A 233 5.13 -26.94 -7.89
CA VAL A 233 5.92 -28.05 -7.35
C VAL A 233 5.75 -28.12 -5.84
N ASP A 234 5.45 -29.31 -5.30
CA ASP A 234 5.39 -29.56 -3.85
C ASP A 234 5.79 -31.00 -3.55
N LEU A 235 6.26 -31.26 -2.32
CA LEU A 235 6.62 -32.60 -1.85
C LEU A 235 5.43 -33.51 -1.61
N LYS A 236 4.23 -32.95 -1.38
CA LYS A 236 3.05 -33.69 -0.93
C LYS A 236 2.22 -34.16 -2.11
N GLU A 237 2.24 -35.43 -2.40
CA GLU A 237 1.51 -36.05 -3.50
C GLU A 237 -0.01 -35.82 -3.43
N ASP A 238 -0.62 -35.93 -2.23
CA ASP A 238 -2.04 -35.72 -2.02
C ASP A 238 -2.49 -34.30 -2.38
N VAL A 239 -1.65 -33.32 -2.12
CA VAL A 239 -1.89 -31.91 -2.48
C VAL A 239 -1.79 -31.72 -3.99
N ILE A 240 -0.77 -32.31 -4.61
CA ILE A 240 -0.55 -32.25 -6.06
C ILE A 240 -1.71 -32.91 -6.81
N ASP A 241 -2.16 -34.08 -6.37
CA ASP A 241 -3.32 -34.78 -6.95
C ASP A 241 -4.60 -33.92 -6.88
N PHE A 242 -4.83 -33.29 -5.73
CA PHE A 242 -5.96 -32.38 -5.58
C PHE A 242 -5.88 -31.19 -6.55
N CYS A 243 -4.73 -30.54 -6.64
CA CYS A 243 -4.51 -29.39 -7.50
C CYS A 243 -4.61 -29.76 -8.99
N THR A 244 -4.09 -30.91 -9.40
CA THR A 244 -4.18 -31.42 -10.76
C THR A 244 -5.64 -31.62 -11.16
N LYS A 245 -6.43 -32.33 -10.35
CA LYS A 245 -7.86 -32.54 -10.58
C LYS A 245 -8.64 -31.22 -10.67
N LEU A 246 -8.23 -30.24 -9.86
CA LEU A 246 -8.87 -28.92 -9.89
C LEU A 246 -8.52 -28.13 -11.16
N ALA A 247 -7.27 -28.19 -11.63
CA ALA A 247 -6.85 -27.59 -12.90
C ALA A 247 -7.58 -28.22 -14.08
N GLU A 248 -7.69 -29.55 -14.12
CA GLU A 248 -8.46 -30.30 -15.14
C GLU A 248 -9.94 -29.91 -15.14
N LYS A 249 -10.56 -29.84 -13.94
CA LYS A 249 -11.97 -29.44 -13.78
C LYS A 249 -12.28 -28.11 -14.43
N TYR A 250 -11.34 -27.14 -14.37
CA TYR A 250 -11.53 -25.80 -14.93
C TYR A 250 -10.90 -25.61 -16.31
N GLY A 251 -10.36 -26.68 -16.90
CA GLY A 251 -9.77 -26.63 -18.24
C GLY A 251 -8.48 -25.77 -18.30
N TYR A 252 -7.73 -25.69 -17.22
CA TYR A 252 -6.47 -24.95 -17.15
C TYR A 252 -5.33 -25.79 -17.74
N SER A 253 -5.38 -26.03 -19.04
CA SER A 253 -4.47 -26.94 -19.75
C SER A 253 -2.98 -26.59 -19.67
N ASN A 254 -2.66 -25.34 -19.40
CA ASN A 254 -1.28 -24.86 -19.26
C ASN A 254 -0.85 -24.68 -17.80
N LEU A 255 -1.65 -25.17 -16.83
CA LEU A 255 -1.32 -25.21 -15.42
C LEU A 255 -1.08 -26.64 -15.02
N HIS A 256 0.16 -26.97 -14.66
CA HIS A 256 0.59 -28.31 -14.29
C HIS A 256 1.02 -28.36 -12.83
N PHE A 257 0.93 -29.52 -12.23
CA PHE A 257 1.41 -29.77 -10.87
C PHE A 257 2.30 -31.00 -10.84
N GLN A 258 3.40 -30.92 -10.12
CA GLN A 258 4.40 -31.96 -10.03
C GLN A 258 4.78 -32.22 -8.57
N ALA A 259 4.70 -33.48 -8.14
CA ALA A 259 5.26 -33.92 -6.87
C ALA A 259 6.76 -34.11 -7.00
N GLY A 260 7.54 -33.54 -6.08
CA GLY A 260 8.98 -33.70 -6.08
C GLY A 260 9.73 -32.70 -5.22
N ASP A 261 11.02 -33.01 -5.00
CA ASP A 261 11.92 -32.08 -4.32
C ASP A 261 12.41 -30.99 -5.27
N ILE A 262 12.48 -29.77 -4.75
CA ILE A 262 13.01 -28.62 -5.49
C ILE A 262 14.44 -28.90 -5.98
N ALA A 263 15.25 -29.59 -5.17
CA ALA A 263 16.64 -29.92 -5.50
C ALA A 263 16.73 -30.76 -6.79
N ASP A 264 15.76 -31.64 -7.04
CA ASP A 264 15.74 -32.55 -8.19
C ASP A 264 14.99 -31.96 -9.40
N CYS A 265 14.31 -30.83 -9.23
CA CYS A 265 13.56 -30.21 -10.31
C CYS A 265 14.48 -29.80 -11.45
N ALA A 266 14.13 -30.19 -12.68
CA ALA A 266 14.82 -29.77 -13.89
C ALA A 266 13.87 -28.96 -14.79
N ALA A 267 14.41 -28.06 -15.56
CA ALA A 267 13.69 -27.38 -16.64
C ALA A 267 14.47 -27.55 -17.92
N ASP A 268 13.81 -28.09 -18.95
CA ASP A 268 14.38 -28.31 -20.28
C ASP A 268 14.47 -26.99 -21.08
N GLU A 269 13.76 -25.96 -20.65
CA GLU A 269 13.69 -24.67 -21.33
C GLU A 269 13.83 -23.53 -20.31
N ALA A 270 14.11 -22.32 -20.83
CA ALA A 270 14.24 -21.11 -20.01
C ALA A 270 12.97 -20.81 -19.20
N ILE A 271 13.13 -20.45 -17.97
CA ILE A 271 12.07 -20.03 -17.05
C ILE A 271 12.08 -18.51 -16.95
N ASP A 272 10.93 -17.86 -17.18
CA ASP A 272 10.83 -16.41 -17.08
C ASP A 272 10.63 -15.94 -15.64
N MET A 273 9.84 -16.68 -14.84
CA MET A 273 9.51 -16.29 -13.47
C MET A 273 9.57 -17.49 -12.52
N VAL A 274 10.20 -17.29 -11.37
CA VAL A 274 10.19 -18.24 -10.25
C VAL A 274 9.51 -17.62 -9.05
N ILE A 275 8.56 -18.35 -8.47
CA ILE A 275 7.84 -18.00 -7.26
C ILE A 275 8.21 -19.00 -6.17
N THR A 276 8.58 -18.51 -4.98
CA THR A 276 8.91 -19.35 -3.82
C THR A 276 8.49 -18.63 -2.53
N LEU A 277 7.20 -18.68 -2.23
CA LEU A 277 6.64 -18.01 -1.05
C LEU A 277 6.51 -18.94 0.15
N HIS A 278 6.47 -20.25 -0.08
CA HIS A 278 6.21 -21.25 0.95
C HIS A 278 7.26 -22.38 0.99
N ALA A 279 8.31 -22.28 0.17
CA ALA A 279 9.48 -23.12 0.32
C ALA A 279 10.30 -22.60 1.51
N CYS A 280 10.33 -23.37 2.59
CA CYS A 280 10.92 -22.95 3.85
C CYS A 280 12.35 -23.44 4.00
N ASP A 281 13.16 -22.72 4.80
CA ASP A 281 14.53 -23.07 5.19
C ASP A 281 15.44 -23.25 3.95
N THR A 282 16.19 -24.33 3.86
CA THR A 282 17.09 -24.63 2.74
C THR A 282 16.39 -24.80 1.39
N ALA A 283 15.09 -25.12 1.38
CA ALA A 283 14.31 -25.19 0.14
C ALA A 283 14.25 -23.84 -0.59
N THR A 284 14.27 -22.72 0.14
CA THR A 284 14.40 -21.38 -0.46
C THR A 284 15.74 -21.25 -1.21
N ASP A 285 16.83 -21.75 -0.64
CA ASP A 285 18.17 -21.64 -1.24
C ASP A 285 18.27 -22.47 -2.54
N TYR A 286 17.68 -23.68 -2.55
CA TYR A 286 17.56 -24.48 -3.77
C TYR A 286 16.71 -23.78 -4.84
N ALA A 287 15.59 -23.17 -4.46
CA ALA A 287 14.74 -22.43 -5.39
C ALA A 287 15.49 -21.25 -6.02
N LEU A 288 16.21 -20.45 -5.21
CA LEU A 288 17.02 -19.34 -5.71
C LEU A 288 18.17 -19.81 -6.61
N GLN A 289 18.86 -20.90 -6.23
CA GLN A 289 19.91 -21.50 -7.06
C GLN A 289 19.37 -21.95 -8.43
N LYS A 290 18.21 -22.61 -8.45
CA LYS A 290 17.55 -23.04 -9.70
C LYS A 290 17.16 -21.82 -10.54
N ALA A 291 16.54 -20.80 -9.93
CA ALA A 291 16.15 -19.58 -10.63
C ALA A 291 17.34 -18.91 -11.31
N MET A 292 18.49 -18.81 -10.62
CA MET A 292 19.72 -18.27 -11.20
C MET A 292 20.27 -19.14 -12.32
N LYS A 293 20.29 -20.47 -12.14
CA LYS A 293 20.76 -21.41 -13.19
C LYS A 293 19.91 -21.34 -14.45
N TRP A 294 18.61 -21.14 -14.32
CA TRP A 294 17.68 -21.01 -15.46
C TRP A 294 17.64 -19.59 -16.03
N ASN A 295 18.41 -18.67 -15.46
CA ASN A 295 18.44 -17.26 -15.83
C ASN A 295 17.03 -16.63 -15.81
N ALA A 296 16.26 -16.95 -14.76
CA ALA A 296 14.92 -16.40 -14.58
C ALA A 296 14.96 -14.87 -14.51
N LYS A 297 14.10 -14.21 -15.27
CA LYS A 297 14.03 -12.74 -15.33
C LYS A 297 13.46 -12.15 -14.05
N VAL A 298 12.52 -12.87 -13.43
CA VAL A 298 11.82 -12.43 -12.23
C VAL A 298 11.83 -13.52 -11.16
N ILE A 299 12.17 -13.15 -9.94
CA ILE A 299 12.15 -14.04 -8.78
C ILE A 299 11.35 -13.40 -7.66
N PHE A 300 10.28 -14.07 -7.21
CA PHE A 300 9.56 -13.74 -6.01
C PHE A 300 9.91 -14.74 -4.91
N SER A 301 10.63 -14.29 -3.89
CA SER A 301 11.01 -15.12 -2.75
C SER A 301 10.60 -14.46 -1.44
N VAL A 302 9.95 -15.25 -0.56
CA VAL A 302 9.57 -14.83 0.79
C VAL A 302 10.05 -15.88 1.79
N PRO A 303 11.32 -15.81 2.23
CA PRO A 303 11.86 -16.72 3.22
C PRO A 303 11.14 -16.51 4.57
N CYS A 304 10.55 -17.58 5.12
CA CYS A 304 9.76 -17.49 6.35
C CYS A 304 10.33 -18.29 7.53
N CYS A 305 11.26 -19.20 7.29
CA CYS A 305 11.83 -20.08 8.30
C CYS A 305 13.35 -20.19 8.10
N GLN A 306 14.09 -20.27 9.21
CA GLN A 306 15.55 -20.35 9.25
C GLN A 306 16.00 -21.42 10.27
N HIS A 307 15.39 -22.61 10.17
CA HIS A 307 15.59 -23.68 11.14
C HIS A 307 17.02 -24.26 11.10
N GLU A 308 17.65 -24.29 9.93
CA GLU A 308 19.01 -24.79 9.79
C GLU A 308 19.99 -23.95 10.59
N VAL A 309 20.04 -22.64 10.35
CA VAL A 309 20.92 -21.73 11.11
C VAL A 309 20.53 -21.69 12.59
N ASN A 310 19.24 -21.74 12.91
CA ASN A 310 18.78 -21.79 14.31
C ASN A 310 19.34 -23.00 15.06
N ARG A 311 19.41 -24.17 14.42
CA ARG A 311 19.99 -25.37 15.04
C ARG A 311 21.52 -25.28 15.20
N GLN A 312 22.18 -24.70 14.23
CA GLN A 312 23.66 -24.70 14.16
C GLN A 312 24.32 -23.53 14.91
N ILE A 313 23.63 -22.40 15.06
CA ILE A 313 24.24 -21.21 15.65
C ILE A 313 24.69 -21.43 17.09
N GLN A 314 25.98 -21.31 17.32
CA GLN A 314 26.63 -21.34 18.62
C GLN A 314 27.73 -20.28 18.65
N ASN A 315 27.78 -19.47 19.72
CA ASN A 315 28.79 -18.43 19.88
C ASN A 315 28.91 -18.05 21.36
N ASP A 316 30.09 -18.14 21.95
CA ASP A 316 30.30 -17.89 23.38
C ASP A 316 30.03 -16.43 23.77
N ILE A 317 30.34 -15.47 22.90
CA ILE A 317 30.12 -14.05 23.16
C ILE A 317 28.61 -13.74 23.12
N LEU A 318 27.87 -14.39 22.22
CA LEU A 318 26.43 -14.20 22.05
C LEU A 318 25.58 -15.15 22.90
N GLU A 319 26.19 -16.03 23.70
CA GLU A 319 25.46 -16.96 24.56
C GLU A 319 24.36 -16.26 25.39
N PRO A 320 24.61 -15.10 26.03
CA PRO A 320 23.57 -14.39 26.80
C PRO A 320 22.31 -14.06 26.01
N VAL A 321 22.41 -13.96 24.68
CA VAL A 321 21.28 -13.71 23.75
C VAL A 321 20.74 -15.05 23.21
N LEU A 322 21.62 -15.94 22.76
CA LEU A 322 21.24 -17.19 22.08
C LEU A 322 20.55 -18.21 22.99
N LYS A 323 20.72 -18.12 24.32
CA LYS A 323 19.99 -18.97 25.27
C LYS A 323 18.48 -18.72 25.27
N TYR A 324 18.00 -17.58 24.78
CA TYR A 324 16.58 -17.28 24.68
C TYR A 324 16.07 -17.68 23.28
N GLY A 325 15.17 -18.66 23.20
CA GLY A 325 14.70 -19.24 21.92
C GLY A 325 14.21 -18.20 20.90
N ILE A 326 13.42 -17.21 21.34
CA ILE A 326 12.92 -16.13 20.47
C ILE A 326 14.07 -15.28 19.91
N LEU A 327 15.08 -14.98 20.72
CA LEU A 327 16.23 -14.18 20.28
C LEU A 327 17.12 -14.99 19.35
N LYS A 328 17.33 -16.28 19.65
CA LYS A 328 18.07 -17.20 18.80
C LYS A 328 17.43 -17.32 17.41
N GLU A 329 16.10 -17.45 17.36
CA GLU A 329 15.36 -17.51 16.10
C GLU A 329 15.51 -16.23 15.27
N ARG A 330 15.38 -15.05 15.88
CA ARG A 330 15.60 -13.77 15.21
C ARG A 330 17.03 -13.58 14.72
N MET A 331 18.02 -14.00 15.48
CA MET A 331 19.42 -13.99 15.07
C MET A 331 19.66 -14.93 13.88
N ALA A 332 19.07 -16.12 13.91
CA ALA A 332 19.13 -17.06 12.80
C ALA A 332 18.53 -16.47 11.51
N ALA A 333 17.39 -15.76 11.62
CA ALA A 333 16.78 -15.07 10.48
C ALA A 333 17.72 -14.01 9.89
N ILE A 334 18.27 -13.12 10.73
CA ILE A 334 19.18 -12.06 10.29
C ILE A 334 20.43 -12.66 9.61
N ILE A 335 21.02 -13.72 10.18
CA ILE A 335 22.22 -14.36 9.62
C ILE A 335 21.89 -15.02 8.29
N THR A 336 20.77 -15.74 8.19
CA THR A 336 20.37 -16.39 6.95
C THR A 336 20.14 -15.36 5.83
N ASP A 337 19.43 -14.28 6.13
CA ASP A 337 19.15 -13.23 5.14
C ASP A 337 20.41 -12.45 4.73
N ALA A 338 21.39 -12.35 5.62
CA ALA A 338 22.67 -11.71 5.30
C ALA A 338 23.59 -12.58 4.42
N VAL A 339 23.40 -13.91 4.43
CA VAL A 339 24.20 -14.86 3.63
C VAL A 339 23.60 -15.09 2.25
N ARG A 340 22.29 -15.02 2.13
CA ARG A 340 21.55 -15.09 0.85
C ARG A 340 21.77 -13.88 -0.03
#